data_4a6b8e57b28d1e60e48c4fbaae7d109c
#
_entry.id   4a6b8e57b28d1e60e48c4fbaae7d109c
#
_cell.length_a   1.000
_cell.length_b   1.000
_cell.length_c   1.000
_cell.angle_alpha   90.00
_cell.angle_beta   90.00
_cell.angle_gamma   90.00
#
_symmetry.space_group_name_H-M   'P 1'
#
loop_
_entity.id
_entity.type
_entity.pdbx_description
1 polymer ?
#
loop_
_entity_poly.entity_id
_entity_poly.type
_entity_poly.pdbx_seq_one_letter_code
_entity_poly.pdbx_strand_id
1 'polypeptide(L)'
;MEALFNNIIVEDKTEKSFSSDIKKVRSINFTECDQIKREWGKYTIDAKKPFTQEITLPETLTNNEIMFVSFNVNNDIKGGRKDAWVSINGNKNKLTAPDWKYYNNNRRFEYVITTGQDYSADSVKVNFSDGKYEITNVRCYVIDKDSLVRDVDPFIIDKKTSHGDVINGTIDVKNDGYFTISIPYTDGFTAEIDGKEVQCEKTDTAFLGFKIPKGSHSIKITFTAPLLHKGIVLSGAGLLIFLAFVIIDRRKSKASK
;
A
#
# COMPACT_ATOMS: atom_id res chain seq x y z
N MET A 1 3.34 3.81 8.88
CA MET A 1 3.05 4.96 7.99
C MET A 1 4.16 6.02 8.10
N GLU A 2 4.50 6.50 9.29
CA GLU A 2 5.58 7.47 9.50
C GLU A 2 6.93 7.03 8.89
N ALA A 3 7.31 5.77 9.04
CA ALA A 3 8.52 5.23 8.46
C ALA A 3 8.62 5.43 6.93
N LEU A 4 7.49 5.44 6.22
CA LEU A 4 7.44 5.62 4.77
C LEU A 4 7.74 7.06 4.30
N PHE A 5 7.68 8.05 5.19
CA PHE A 5 7.89 9.43 4.79
C PHE A 5 9.38 9.78 4.65
N ASN A 6 10.23 9.25 5.53
CA ASN A 6 11.65 9.61 5.57
C ASN A 6 12.59 8.43 5.36
N ASN A 7 12.06 7.22 5.18
CA ASN A 7 12.85 6.01 5.01
C ASN A 7 12.27 5.13 3.93
N ILE A 8 13.09 4.24 3.39
CA ILE A 8 12.67 3.14 2.54
C ILE A 8 12.57 1.91 3.43
N ILE A 9 11.41 1.25 3.42
CA ILE A 9 11.19 0.01 4.16
C ILE A 9 11.65 -1.16 3.30
N VAL A 10 12.54 -1.98 3.84
CA VAL A 10 13.01 -3.23 3.20
C VAL A 10 12.61 -4.42 4.06
N GLU A 11 12.40 -5.59 3.43
CA GLU A 11 11.99 -6.81 4.14
C GLU A 11 13.15 -7.50 4.86
N ASP A 12 14.39 -7.23 4.44
CA ASP A 12 15.58 -7.76 5.10
C ASP A 12 15.80 -7.13 6.48
N LYS A 13 16.34 -7.94 7.40
CA LYS A 13 16.74 -7.48 8.74
C LYS A 13 17.83 -6.44 8.60
N THR A 14 17.48 -5.19 8.63
CA THR A 14 18.44 -4.10 8.79
C THR A 14 18.67 -3.86 10.28
N GLU A 15 19.94 -3.72 10.69
CA GLU A 15 20.30 -3.43 12.08
C GLU A 15 19.95 -2.00 12.52
N LYS A 16 19.48 -1.15 11.61
CA LYS A 16 19.11 0.23 11.91
C LYS A 16 17.68 0.28 12.43
N SER A 17 17.55 0.61 13.70
CA SER A 17 16.27 1.00 14.27
C SER A 17 15.79 2.30 13.64
N PHE A 18 14.52 2.32 13.24
CA PHE A 18 13.84 3.52 12.82
C PHE A 18 13.72 4.48 14.02
N SER A 19 14.20 5.73 13.86
CA SER A 19 13.91 6.82 14.81
C SER A 19 12.64 7.53 14.36
N SER A 20 11.65 7.58 15.25
CA SER A 20 10.40 8.30 15.00
C SER A 20 10.63 9.81 15.01
N ASP A 21 10.23 10.47 13.93
CA ASP A 21 10.20 11.94 13.84
C ASP A 21 8.82 12.51 14.26
N ILE A 22 7.96 11.71 14.88
CA ILE A 22 6.65 12.16 15.39
C ILE A 22 6.89 13.26 16.40
N LYS A 23 6.55 14.48 16.03
CA LYS A 23 6.73 15.66 16.87
C LYS A 23 5.59 15.84 17.86
N LYS A 24 4.38 15.34 17.52
CA LYS A 24 3.19 15.57 18.32
C LYS A 24 2.31 14.31 18.35
N VAL A 25 2.15 13.72 19.55
CA VAL A 25 1.11 12.73 19.82
C VAL A 25 -0.12 13.50 20.29
N ARG A 26 -1.24 13.35 19.59
CA ARG A 26 -2.53 13.89 19.99
C ARG A 26 -3.47 12.75 20.40
N SER A 27 -4.51 13.08 21.15
CA SER A 27 -5.58 12.15 21.46
C SER A 27 -6.84 12.51 20.68
N ILE A 28 -7.51 11.49 20.17
CA ILE A 28 -8.90 11.60 19.71
C ILE A 28 -9.72 10.64 20.55
N ASN A 29 -10.79 11.12 21.17
CA ASN A 29 -11.66 10.31 22.01
C ASN A 29 -13.07 10.40 21.47
N PHE A 30 -13.69 9.25 21.24
CA PHE A 30 -15.12 9.20 20.92
C PHE A 30 -15.91 9.50 22.19
N THR A 31 -16.94 10.33 22.07
CA THR A 31 -17.78 10.74 23.19
C THR A 31 -18.75 9.61 23.54
N GLU A 32 -18.83 9.26 24.82
CA GLU A 32 -19.82 8.30 25.31
C GLU A 32 -21.24 8.85 25.13
N CYS A 33 -22.13 8.00 24.67
CA CYS A 33 -23.53 8.29 24.44
C CYS A 33 -24.35 6.96 24.47
N ASP A 34 -25.62 7.02 24.15
CA ASP A 34 -26.47 5.80 24.10
C ASP A 34 -25.93 4.73 23.16
N GLN A 35 -25.24 5.14 22.09
CA GLN A 35 -24.68 4.25 21.07
C GLN A 35 -23.21 3.87 21.32
N ILE A 36 -22.50 4.57 22.19
CA ILE A 36 -21.07 4.35 22.47
C ILE A 36 -20.85 4.22 23.98
N LYS A 37 -20.31 3.07 24.37
CA LYS A 37 -19.81 2.85 25.74
C LYS A 37 -18.30 2.68 25.71
N ARG A 38 -17.61 3.22 26.72
CA ARG A 38 -16.16 3.10 26.87
C ARG A 38 -15.82 2.34 28.15
N GLU A 39 -15.06 1.28 28.00
CA GLU A 39 -14.56 0.47 29.12
C GLU A 39 -13.10 0.08 28.85
N TRP A 40 -12.20 0.37 29.77
CA TRP A 40 -10.78 -0.03 29.72
C TRP A 40 -10.07 0.30 28.39
N GLY A 41 -10.35 1.48 27.83
CA GLY A 41 -9.75 1.92 26.57
C GLY A 41 -10.36 1.31 25.30
N LYS A 42 -11.41 0.51 25.45
CA LYS A 42 -12.21 -0.07 24.39
C LYS A 42 -13.53 0.70 24.27
N TYR A 43 -13.93 0.99 23.05
CA TYR A 43 -15.25 1.53 22.73
C TYR A 43 -16.11 0.41 22.17
N THR A 44 -17.30 0.23 22.71
CA THR A 44 -18.34 -0.65 22.16
C THR A 44 -19.40 0.21 21.51
N ILE A 45 -19.57 0.04 20.20
CA ILE A 45 -20.61 0.66 19.41
C ILE A 45 -21.80 -0.31 19.37
N ASP A 46 -23.01 0.17 19.69
CA ASP A 46 -24.26 -0.59 19.58
C ASP A 46 -25.35 0.35 19.08
N ALA A 47 -25.49 0.45 17.77
CA ALA A 47 -26.35 1.43 17.12
C ALA A 47 -27.39 0.76 16.19
N LYS A 48 -28.63 1.20 16.27
CA LYS A 48 -29.73 0.73 15.38
C LYS A 48 -29.70 1.41 14.02
N LYS A 49 -29.10 2.60 13.93
CA LYS A 49 -28.97 3.41 12.70
C LYS A 49 -27.60 4.07 12.70
N PRO A 50 -27.02 4.38 11.53
CA PRO A 50 -25.83 5.21 11.47
C PRO A 50 -26.02 6.53 12.20
N PHE A 51 -24.96 7.00 12.85
CA PHE A 51 -24.97 8.25 13.61
C PHE A 51 -23.64 9.00 13.45
N THR A 52 -23.66 10.26 13.86
CA THR A 52 -22.52 11.17 13.71
C THR A 52 -22.16 11.77 15.05
N GLN A 53 -20.85 11.92 15.29
CA GLN A 53 -20.31 12.76 16.34
C GLN A 53 -19.39 13.81 15.75
N GLU A 54 -19.43 15.00 16.29
CA GLU A 54 -18.40 16.01 16.12
C GLU A 54 -17.47 15.96 17.32
N ILE A 55 -16.19 15.71 17.07
CA ILE A 55 -15.19 15.52 18.11
C ILE A 55 -14.28 16.74 18.11
N THR A 56 -14.32 17.52 19.19
CA THR A 56 -13.40 18.64 19.38
C THR A 56 -11.98 18.12 19.56
N LEU A 57 -11.05 18.69 18.81
CA LEU A 57 -9.62 18.37 18.93
C LEU A 57 -9.04 19.10 20.15
N PRO A 58 -8.11 18.46 20.88
CA PRO A 58 -7.46 19.11 22.03
C PRO A 58 -6.61 20.32 21.62
N GLU A 59 -6.16 20.36 20.38
CA GLU A 59 -5.44 21.45 19.76
C GLU A 59 -5.93 21.60 18.30
N THR A 60 -6.03 22.84 17.83
CA THR A 60 -6.38 23.17 16.45
C THR A 60 -5.43 22.48 15.47
N LEU A 61 -5.97 21.80 14.46
CA LEU A 61 -5.21 21.28 13.34
C LEU A 61 -4.97 22.41 12.34
N THR A 62 -3.73 22.79 12.16
CA THR A 62 -3.35 23.89 11.24
C THR A 62 -3.26 23.42 9.79
N ASN A 63 -3.23 24.36 8.85
CA ASN A 63 -3.08 24.08 7.43
C ASN A 63 -1.73 23.45 7.06
N ASN A 64 -0.69 23.60 7.90
CA ASN A 64 0.62 22.96 7.72
C ASN A 64 0.74 21.59 8.39
N GLU A 65 -0.30 21.10 9.02
CA GLU A 65 -0.28 19.82 9.72
C GLU A 65 -1.06 18.73 8.97
N ILE A 66 -0.63 17.50 9.15
CA ILE A 66 -1.34 16.28 8.73
C ILE A 66 -1.59 15.44 9.97
N MET A 67 -2.85 15.12 10.23
CA MET A 67 -3.24 14.27 11.34
C MET A 67 -3.52 12.85 10.84
N PHE A 68 -2.90 11.88 11.48
CA PHE A 68 -3.12 10.45 11.27
C PHE A 68 -3.92 9.90 12.43
N VAL A 69 -5.01 9.23 12.11
CA VAL A 69 -5.84 8.51 13.08
C VAL A 69 -5.88 7.06 12.70
N SER A 70 -5.61 6.16 13.65
CA SER A 70 -5.75 4.73 13.43
C SER A 70 -6.37 4.04 14.64
N PHE A 71 -7.14 2.99 14.39
CA PHE A 71 -7.71 2.13 15.42
C PHE A 71 -8.08 0.76 14.86
N ASN A 72 -8.21 -0.20 15.76
CA ASN A 72 -8.67 -1.54 15.39
C ASN A 72 -10.18 -1.65 15.54
N VAL A 73 -10.81 -2.36 14.61
CA VAL A 73 -12.26 -2.65 14.61
C VAL A 73 -12.48 -4.15 14.67
N ASN A 74 -13.39 -4.57 15.51
CA ASN A 74 -13.82 -5.97 15.63
C ASN A 74 -15.35 -6.05 15.60
N ASN A 75 -15.90 -6.66 14.55
CA ASN A 75 -17.32 -6.92 14.39
C ASN A 75 -17.69 -8.39 14.62
N ASP A 76 -16.72 -9.26 14.92
CA ASP A 76 -16.93 -10.67 15.27
C ASP A 76 -17.13 -10.83 16.78
N ILE A 77 -18.22 -10.24 17.27
CA ILE A 77 -18.62 -10.24 18.67
C ILE A 77 -20.10 -10.66 18.81
N LYS A 78 -20.51 -11.04 20.02
CA LYS A 78 -21.90 -11.43 20.28
C LYS A 78 -22.87 -10.27 20.00
N GLY A 79 -23.79 -10.52 19.05
CA GLY A 79 -24.74 -9.52 18.56
C GLY A 79 -24.19 -8.59 17.46
N GLY A 80 -22.92 -8.79 17.05
CA GLY A 80 -22.29 -8.14 15.90
C GLY A 80 -22.50 -8.93 14.61
N ARG A 81 -21.40 -9.23 13.90
CA ARG A 81 -21.32 -10.03 12.67
C ARG A 81 -22.00 -9.38 11.45
N LYS A 82 -22.07 -8.04 11.47
CA LYS A 82 -22.49 -7.21 10.34
C LYS A 82 -21.31 -6.41 9.81
N ASP A 83 -21.47 -5.79 8.65
CA ASP A 83 -20.53 -4.79 8.17
C ASP A 83 -20.38 -3.67 9.21
N ALA A 84 -19.15 -3.30 9.51
CA ALA A 84 -18.83 -2.15 10.33
C ALA A 84 -18.04 -1.14 9.51
N TRP A 85 -18.43 0.11 9.55
CA TRP A 85 -17.68 1.18 8.91
C TRP A 85 -17.64 2.42 9.80
N VAL A 86 -16.53 3.15 9.68
CA VAL A 86 -16.38 4.47 10.27
C VAL A 86 -15.87 5.42 9.19
N SER A 87 -16.35 6.64 9.20
CA SER A 87 -15.86 7.69 8.30
C SER A 87 -15.43 8.90 9.12
N ILE A 88 -14.25 9.44 8.83
CA ILE A 88 -13.75 10.68 9.42
C ILE A 88 -13.58 11.69 8.31
N ASN A 89 -14.24 12.84 8.43
CA ASN A 89 -14.27 13.93 7.44
C ASN A 89 -14.50 13.41 6.00
N GLY A 90 -15.42 12.43 5.84
CA GLY A 90 -15.76 11.85 4.53
C GLY A 90 -14.92 10.64 4.11
N ASN A 91 -13.72 10.47 4.65
CA ASN A 91 -12.89 9.28 4.38
C ASN A 91 -13.44 8.08 5.13
N LYS A 92 -13.79 7.01 4.40
CA LYS A 92 -14.50 5.84 4.94
C LYS A 92 -13.64 4.59 4.89
N ASN A 93 -13.51 3.91 6.03
CA ASN A 93 -13.01 2.54 6.13
C ASN A 93 -14.15 1.58 6.47
N LYS A 94 -14.07 0.35 5.96
CA LYS A 94 -15.09 -0.67 6.13
C LYS A 94 -14.46 -2.04 6.42
N LEU A 95 -15.01 -2.73 7.42
CA LEU A 95 -14.80 -4.14 7.69
C LEU A 95 -16.10 -4.88 7.33
N THR A 96 -16.03 -5.84 6.42
CA THR A 96 -17.20 -6.62 6.02
C THR A 96 -17.62 -7.63 7.10
N ALA A 97 -18.85 -8.11 7.05
CA ALA A 97 -19.34 -9.14 7.95
C ALA A 97 -18.43 -10.38 7.92
N PRO A 98 -18.13 -11.02 9.07
CA PRO A 98 -17.23 -12.18 9.13
C PRO A 98 -17.69 -13.37 8.28
N ASP A 99 -18.99 -13.52 8.09
CA ASP A 99 -19.60 -14.63 7.31
C ASP A 99 -19.73 -14.29 5.82
N TRP A 100 -19.30 -13.12 5.40
CA TRP A 100 -19.38 -12.70 4.01
C TRP A 100 -18.38 -13.44 3.14
N LYS A 101 -18.81 -13.97 2.01
CA LYS A 101 -17.94 -14.70 1.05
C LYS A 101 -16.68 -13.92 0.65
N TYR A 102 -16.79 -12.60 0.58
CA TYR A 102 -15.70 -11.70 0.24
C TYR A 102 -15.23 -10.89 1.46
N TYR A 103 -15.02 -11.59 2.58
CA TYR A 103 -14.54 -10.98 3.80
C TYR A 103 -13.19 -10.28 3.55
N ASN A 104 -13.15 -8.98 3.80
CA ASN A 104 -11.97 -8.16 3.49
C ASN A 104 -10.91 -8.16 4.60
N ASN A 105 -11.24 -8.66 5.79
CA ASN A 105 -10.39 -8.69 6.98
C ASN A 105 -9.73 -7.32 7.31
N ASN A 106 -10.33 -6.23 6.90
CA ASN A 106 -9.82 -4.89 7.17
C ASN A 106 -10.13 -4.49 8.61
N ARG A 107 -9.41 -5.07 9.56
CA ARG A 107 -9.60 -4.83 10.99
C ARG A 107 -8.91 -3.57 11.50
N ARG A 108 -8.03 -2.95 10.70
CA ARG A 108 -7.33 -1.72 11.07
C ARG A 108 -7.80 -0.59 10.17
N PHE A 109 -8.46 0.39 10.78
CA PHE A 109 -8.91 1.59 10.10
C PHE A 109 -7.86 2.68 10.24
N GLU A 110 -7.52 3.32 9.14
CA GLU A 110 -6.51 4.38 9.08
C GLU A 110 -7.05 5.56 8.29
N TYR A 111 -6.81 6.75 8.81
CA TYR A 111 -7.28 8.01 8.24
C TYR A 111 -6.15 9.01 8.18
N VAL A 112 -6.08 9.73 7.08
CA VAL A 112 -5.21 10.88 6.88
C VAL A 112 -6.12 12.09 6.79
N ILE A 113 -5.95 13.05 7.67
CA ILE A 113 -6.80 14.22 7.79
C ILE A 113 -5.93 15.45 7.59
N THR A 114 -6.32 16.27 6.62
CA THR A 114 -5.69 17.56 6.33
C THR A 114 -6.76 18.63 6.29
N THR A 115 -6.39 19.85 6.58
CA THR A 115 -7.21 21.03 6.31
C THR A 115 -6.87 21.59 4.94
N GLY A 116 -7.78 22.38 4.33
CA GLY A 116 -7.48 23.16 3.13
C GLY A 116 -6.39 24.22 3.38
N GLN A 117 -5.90 24.85 2.31
CA GLN A 117 -4.75 25.79 2.39
C GLN A 117 -4.97 26.95 3.35
N ASP A 118 -6.22 27.38 3.55
CA ASP A 118 -6.58 28.56 4.36
C ASP A 118 -7.45 28.23 5.59
N TYR A 119 -7.52 26.94 5.97
CA TYR A 119 -8.41 26.51 7.04
C TYR A 119 -7.62 25.83 8.17
N SER A 120 -8.03 26.12 9.40
CA SER A 120 -7.73 25.33 10.58
C SER A 120 -8.99 24.54 10.99
N ALA A 121 -8.82 23.43 11.68
CA ALA A 121 -9.92 22.64 12.17
C ALA A 121 -9.78 22.41 13.67
N ASP A 122 -10.82 22.83 14.41
CA ASP A 122 -10.94 22.59 15.86
C ASP A 122 -11.72 21.31 16.18
N SER A 123 -12.35 20.72 15.16
CA SER A 123 -13.12 19.49 15.31
C SER A 123 -12.99 18.59 14.08
N VAL A 124 -13.34 17.32 14.26
CA VAL A 124 -13.50 16.33 13.19
C VAL A 124 -14.87 15.69 13.26
N LYS A 125 -15.49 15.50 12.11
CA LYS A 125 -16.77 14.81 11.99
C LYS A 125 -16.55 13.33 11.80
N VAL A 126 -17.06 12.53 12.74
CA VAL A 126 -16.97 11.07 12.70
C VAL A 126 -18.36 10.46 12.50
N ASN A 127 -18.50 9.66 11.46
CA ASN A 127 -19.75 8.91 11.22
C ASN A 127 -19.51 7.43 11.49
N PHE A 128 -20.42 6.82 12.19
CA PHE A 128 -20.40 5.40 12.57
C PHE A 128 -21.53 4.65 11.86
N SER A 129 -21.25 3.40 11.47
CA SER A 129 -22.32 2.50 10.97
C SER A 129 -23.28 2.13 12.08
N ASP A 130 -24.44 1.64 11.68
CA ASP A 130 -25.25 0.79 12.56
C ASP A 130 -24.56 -0.54 12.84
N GLY A 131 -25.15 -1.30 13.78
CA GLY A 131 -24.65 -2.60 14.20
C GLY A 131 -23.89 -2.55 15.52
N LYS A 132 -23.33 -3.70 15.88
CA LYS A 132 -22.57 -3.86 17.12
C LYS A 132 -21.12 -4.25 16.79
N TYR A 133 -20.17 -3.46 17.26
CA TYR A 133 -18.74 -3.70 17.04
C TYR A 133 -17.90 -2.97 18.09
N GLU A 134 -16.64 -3.37 18.19
CA GLU A 134 -15.68 -2.77 19.13
C GLU A 134 -14.61 -2.00 18.39
N ILE A 135 -14.16 -0.91 19.00
CA ILE A 135 -13.00 -0.10 18.58
C ILE A 135 -11.98 -0.10 19.71
N THR A 136 -10.73 -0.43 19.37
CA THR A 136 -9.61 -0.50 20.31
C THR A 136 -8.37 0.16 19.73
N ASN A 137 -7.36 0.44 20.57
CA ASN A 137 -6.06 0.97 20.15
C ASN A 137 -6.16 2.24 19.29
N VAL A 138 -7.01 3.18 19.72
CA VAL A 138 -7.12 4.48 19.08
C VAL A 138 -5.81 5.24 19.25
N ARG A 139 -5.20 5.61 18.14
CA ARG A 139 -3.94 6.37 18.07
C ARG A 139 -4.13 7.57 17.16
N CYS A 140 -3.54 8.68 17.56
CA CYS A 140 -3.56 9.90 16.78
C CYS A 140 -2.19 10.57 16.84
N TYR A 141 -1.65 10.93 15.69
CA TYR A 141 -0.40 11.68 15.57
C TYR A 141 -0.56 12.81 14.58
N VAL A 142 0.26 13.82 14.76
CA VAL A 142 0.34 14.96 13.85
C VAL A 142 1.78 15.15 13.41
N ILE A 143 1.96 15.40 12.13
CA ILE A 143 3.25 15.78 11.54
C ILE A 143 3.11 17.08 10.77
N ASP A 144 4.19 17.85 10.67
CA ASP A 144 4.23 19.04 9.83
C ASP A 144 4.45 18.62 8.36
N LYS A 145 3.75 19.25 7.42
CA LYS A 145 3.91 18.98 5.97
C LYS A 145 5.34 19.19 5.50
N ASP A 146 6.04 20.18 6.07
CA ASP A 146 7.43 20.46 5.73
C ASP A 146 8.38 19.30 6.08
N SER A 147 8.01 18.47 7.06
CA SER A 147 8.78 17.27 7.40
C SER A 147 8.65 16.13 6.37
N LEU A 148 7.72 16.26 5.41
CA LEU A 148 7.52 15.29 4.34
C LEU A 148 8.38 15.56 3.11
N VAL A 149 9.09 16.67 3.08
CA VAL A 149 10.02 16.98 1.97
C VAL A 149 11.19 16.03 2.05
N ARG A 150 11.24 15.08 1.12
CA ARG A 150 12.40 14.19 0.96
C ARG A 150 13.43 14.88 0.08
N ASP A 151 14.68 14.88 0.52
CA ASP A 151 15.83 15.10 -0.37
C ASP A 151 16.10 13.78 -1.09
N VAL A 152 15.54 13.62 -2.28
CA VAL A 152 15.71 12.45 -3.12
C VAL A 152 16.55 12.80 -4.33
N ASP A 153 17.51 11.94 -4.67
CA ASP A 153 18.28 12.10 -5.87
C ASP A 153 17.43 11.74 -7.08
N PRO A 154 17.26 12.62 -8.09
CA PRO A 154 16.34 12.40 -9.19
C PRO A 154 16.87 11.36 -10.16
N PHE A 155 16.05 10.35 -10.48
CA PHE A 155 16.30 9.43 -11.57
C PHE A 155 15.81 10.00 -12.90
N ILE A 156 16.73 10.15 -13.85
CA ILE A 156 16.45 10.73 -15.17
C ILE A 156 16.28 9.59 -16.18
N ILE A 157 15.03 9.34 -16.56
CA ILE A 157 14.69 8.27 -17.52
C ILE A 157 15.13 8.68 -18.94
N ASP A 158 15.90 7.82 -19.61
CA ASP A 158 16.18 7.95 -21.04
C ASP A 158 14.99 7.42 -21.85
N LYS A 159 14.16 8.34 -22.34
CA LYS A 159 12.97 8.03 -23.12
C LYS A 159 13.26 7.42 -24.49
N LYS A 160 14.50 7.52 -24.99
CA LYS A 160 14.88 6.96 -26.31
C LYS A 160 15.14 5.46 -26.24
N THR A 161 15.70 5.03 -25.10
CA THR A 161 16.08 3.63 -24.89
C THR A 161 15.16 2.89 -23.94
N SER A 162 14.23 3.59 -23.28
CA SER A 162 13.18 2.98 -22.46
C SER A 162 11.96 2.67 -23.30
N HIS A 163 11.57 1.40 -23.34
CA HIS A 163 10.41 0.93 -24.12
C HIS A 163 9.92 -0.42 -23.61
N GLY A 164 8.60 -0.63 -23.66
CA GLY A 164 7.98 -1.90 -23.30
C GLY A 164 8.36 -2.35 -21.89
N ASP A 165 9.17 -3.37 -21.81
CA ASP A 165 9.64 -4.04 -20.59
C ASP A 165 11.01 -3.55 -20.09
N VAL A 166 11.58 -2.51 -20.71
CA VAL A 166 12.91 -1.96 -20.38
C VAL A 166 12.82 -0.50 -19.97
N ILE A 167 13.41 -0.16 -18.82
CA ILE A 167 13.61 1.21 -18.33
C ILE A 167 15.11 1.46 -18.21
N ASN A 168 15.60 2.48 -18.90
CA ASN A 168 16.97 2.95 -18.79
C ASN A 168 16.97 4.39 -18.28
N GLY A 169 18.02 4.74 -17.55
CA GLY A 169 18.21 6.11 -17.08
C GLY A 169 19.50 6.29 -16.30
N THR A 170 19.67 7.49 -15.78
CA THR A 170 20.83 7.86 -15.00
C THR A 170 20.41 8.50 -13.68
N ILE A 171 21.24 8.34 -12.67
CA ILE A 171 21.07 8.96 -11.35
C ILE A 171 22.42 9.36 -10.79
N ASP A 172 22.46 10.50 -10.09
CA ASP A 172 23.61 10.93 -9.31
C ASP A 172 23.30 10.81 -7.83
N VAL A 173 23.90 9.81 -7.17
CA VAL A 173 23.57 9.40 -5.80
C VAL A 173 24.53 10.06 -4.82
N LYS A 174 24.01 10.87 -3.92
CA LYS A 174 24.82 11.62 -2.92
C LYS A 174 25.38 10.72 -1.83
N ASN A 175 24.66 9.68 -1.42
CA ASN A 175 25.04 8.76 -0.35
C ASN A 175 24.61 7.35 -0.68
N ASP A 176 25.30 6.32 -0.16
CA ASP A 176 24.87 4.93 -0.26
C ASP A 176 23.44 4.78 0.27
N GLY A 177 22.60 4.06 -0.48
CA GLY A 177 21.20 3.90 -0.10
C GLY A 177 20.44 2.88 -0.93
N TYR A 178 19.16 3.17 -1.14
CA TYR A 178 18.27 2.36 -1.96
C TYR A 178 17.69 3.17 -3.10
N PHE A 179 17.70 2.59 -4.28
CA PHE A 179 16.86 3.01 -5.38
C PHE A 179 15.48 2.39 -5.21
N THR A 180 14.43 3.18 -5.34
CA THR A 180 13.03 2.71 -5.31
C THR A 180 12.26 3.36 -6.45
N ILE A 181 11.46 2.57 -7.14
CA ILE A 181 10.57 3.05 -8.21
C ILE A 181 9.14 2.54 -7.94
N SER A 182 8.13 3.39 -8.18
CA SER A 182 6.71 3.08 -7.92
C SER A 182 6.13 2.07 -8.92
N ILE A 183 6.84 0.96 -9.12
CA ILE A 183 6.40 -0.20 -9.89
C ILE A 183 6.19 -1.34 -8.90
N PRO A 184 5.04 -2.04 -8.89
CA PRO A 184 4.84 -3.18 -8.01
C PRO A 184 5.91 -4.25 -8.23
N TYR A 185 6.55 -4.66 -7.13
CA TYR A 185 7.54 -5.74 -7.17
C TYR A 185 6.86 -7.08 -7.48
N THR A 186 7.42 -7.80 -8.43
CA THR A 186 7.07 -9.19 -8.74
C THR A 186 8.28 -9.91 -9.29
N ASP A 187 8.22 -11.24 -9.29
CA ASP A 187 9.26 -12.05 -9.95
C ASP A 187 9.35 -11.69 -11.44
N GLY A 188 10.57 -11.73 -11.96
CA GLY A 188 10.86 -11.42 -13.37
C GLY A 188 11.51 -10.06 -13.61
N PHE A 189 11.63 -9.20 -12.59
CA PHE A 189 12.46 -8.01 -12.67
C PHE A 189 13.94 -8.35 -12.50
N THR A 190 14.77 -7.76 -13.35
CA THR A 190 16.22 -7.69 -13.23
C THR A 190 16.66 -6.23 -13.29
N ALA A 191 17.68 -5.88 -12.55
CA ALA A 191 18.26 -4.53 -12.56
C ALA A 191 19.77 -4.61 -12.74
N GLU A 192 20.30 -3.64 -13.46
CA GLU A 192 21.74 -3.46 -13.68
C GLU A 192 22.12 -2.04 -13.26
N ILE A 193 23.24 -1.93 -12.54
CA ILE A 193 23.93 -0.66 -12.26
C ILE A 193 25.25 -0.71 -13.01
N ASP A 194 25.47 0.23 -13.93
CA ASP A 194 26.69 0.32 -14.77
C ASP A 194 27.00 -1.00 -15.51
N GLY A 195 25.95 -1.69 -15.97
CA GLY A 195 26.06 -2.96 -16.68
C GLY A 195 26.32 -4.18 -15.79
N LYS A 196 26.29 -4.04 -14.46
CA LYS A 196 26.40 -5.15 -13.49
C LYS A 196 25.05 -5.43 -12.87
N GLU A 197 24.63 -6.69 -12.93
CA GLU A 197 23.38 -7.12 -12.33
C GLU A 197 23.41 -6.94 -10.80
N VAL A 198 22.27 -6.44 -10.26
CA VAL A 198 22.05 -6.25 -8.82
C VAL A 198 20.78 -6.96 -8.41
N GLN A 199 20.72 -7.37 -7.15
CA GLN A 199 19.56 -8.06 -6.61
C GLN A 199 18.40 -7.09 -6.45
N CYS A 200 17.28 -7.36 -7.14
CA CYS A 200 16.01 -6.69 -6.91
C CYS A 200 15.37 -7.18 -5.61
N GLU A 201 14.79 -6.25 -4.86
CA GLU A 201 14.08 -6.54 -3.63
C GLU A 201 12.81 -5.71 -3.51
N LYS A 202 11.92 -6.11 -2.63
CA LYS A 202 10.68 -5.39 -2.38
C LYS A 202 10.93 -4.27 -1.38
N THR A 203 10.68 -3.04 -1.81
CA THR A 203 10.80 -1.82 -0.99
C THR A 203 9.44 -1.23 -0.71
N ASP A 204 9.31 -0.49 0.39
CA ASP A 204 8.08 0.18 0.82
C ASP A 204 6.85 -0.73 0.77
N THR A 205 7.05 -2.01 1.14
CA THR A 205 6.05 -3.10 1.19
C THR A 205 5.50 -3.60 -0.15
N ALA A 206 5.70 -2.87 -1.25
CA ALA A 206 5.07 -3.18 -2.53
C ALA A 206 5.92 -2.88 -3.76
N PHE A 207 6.93 -2.03 -3.67
CA PHE A 207 7.62 -1.48 -4.83
C PHE A 207 8.94 -2.16 -5.13
N LEU A 208 9.37 -2.05 -6.37
CA LEU A 208 10.67 -2.52 -6.84
C LEU A 208 11.78 -1.59 -6.33
N GLY A 209 12.83 -2.17 -5.77
CA GLY A 209 14.03 -1.44 -5.39
C GLY A 209 15.27 -2.32 -5.34
N PHE A 210 16.41 -1.71 -5.10
CA PHE A 210 17.71 -2.35 -4.94
C PHE A 210 18.70 -1.39 -4.27
N LYS A 211 19.77 -1.95 -3.69
CA LYS A 211 20.86 -1.15 -3.10
C LYS A 211 21.62 -0.43 -4.19
N ILE A 212 21.95 0.85 -3.92
CA ILE A 212 22.74 1.68 -4.83
C ILE A 212 23.83 2.40 -4.05
N PRO A 213 25.10 2.35 -4.49
CA PRO A 213 26.18 3.09 -3.86
C PRO A 213 26.14 4.57 -4.24
N LYS A 214 26.91 5.38 -3.54
CA LYS A 214 27.17 6.77 -3.90
C LYS A 214 27.89 6.85 -5.24
N GLY A 215 27.50 7.80 -6.08
CA GLY A 215 28.13 8.09 -7.38
C GLY A 215 27.11 8.32 -8.49
N SER A 216 27.65 8.60 -9.68
CA SER A 216 26.83 8.74 -10.89
C SER A 216 26.72 7.37 -11.55
N HIS A 217 25.50 6.92 -11.76
CA HIS A 217 25.22 5.57 -12.24
C HIS A 217 24.28 5.56 -13.44
N SER A 218 24.48 4.60 -14.34
CA SER A 218 23.53 4.18 -15.35
C SER A 218 22.73 3.00 -14.81
N ILE A 219 21.41 3.09 -14.87
CA ILE A 219 20.50 2.05 -14.39
C ILE A 219 19.72 1.51 -15.56
N LYS A 220 19.63 0.17 -15.64
CA LYS A 220 18.73 -0.54 -16.52
C LYS A 220 17.87 -1.50 -15.73
N ILE A 221 16.56 -1.40 -15.89
CA ILE A 221 15.57 -2.31 -15.29
C ILE A 221 14.87 -3.03 -16.44
N THR A 222 14.79 -4.36 -16.36
CA THR A 222 14.11 -5.19 -17.36
C THR A 222 13.10 -6.10 -16.68
N PHE A 223 11.94 -6.26 -17.29
CA PHE A 223 10.93 -7.21 -16.85
C PHE A 223 10.79 -8.34 -17.87
N THR A 224 10.90 -9.57 -17.41
CA THR A 224 10.60 -10.77 -18.20
C THR A 224 9.52 -11.56 -17.47
N ALA A 225 8.37 -11.74 -18.13
CA ALA A 225 7.26 -12.46 -17.50
C ALA A 225 7.70 -13.87 -17.06
N PRO A 226 7.45 -14.27 -15.81
CA PRO A 226 7.77 -15.59 -15.32
C PRO A 226 7.18 -16.68 -16.23
N LEU A 227 7.95 -17.74 -16.49
CA LEU A 227 7.57 -18.86 -17.35
C LEU A 227 7.38 -18.55 -18.85
N LEU A 228 7.63 -17.32 -19.30
CA LEU A 228 7.48 -16.96 -20.73
C LEU A 228 8.23 -17.93 -21.65
N HIS A 229 9.51 -18.19 -21.38
CA HIS A 229 10.30 -19.12 -22.21
C HIS A 229 9.76 -20.56 -22.18
N LYS A 230 9.31 -21.04 -21.03
CA LYS A 230 8.68 -22.37 -20.93
C LYS A 230 7.36 -22.43 -21.71
N GLY A 231 6.56 -21.37 -21.65
CA GLY A 231 5.32 -21.25 -22.41
C GLY A 231 5.55 -21.26 -23.92
N ILE A 232 6.56 -20.53 -24.40
CA ILE A 232 6.94 -20.51 -25.84
C ILE A 232 7.35 -21.92 -26.30
N VAL A 233 8.21 -22.60 -25.55
CA VAL A 233 8.66 -23.96 -25.90
C VAL A 233 7.48 -24.93 -25.92
N LEU A 234 6.61 -24.90 -24.94
CA LEU A 234 5.44 -25.79 -24.86
C LEU A 234 4.44 -25.51 -25.99
N SER A 235 4.20 -24.25 -26.30
CA SER A 235 3.33 -23.85 -27.41
C SER A 235 3.90 -24.29 -28.77
N GLY A 236 5.22 -24.15 -28.96
CA GLY A 236 5.91 -24.63 -30.16
C GLY A 236 5.80 -26.14 -30.32
N ALA A 237 6.03 -26.89 -29.24
CA ALA A 237 5.86 -28.36 -29.26
C ALA A 237 4.41 -28.76 -29.58
N GLY A 238 3.42 -28.10 -28.98
CA GLY A 238 2.00 -28.33 -29.25
C GLY A 238 1.65 -28.09 -30.72
N LEU A 239 2.17 -27.01 -31.32
CA LEU A 239 1.97 -26.70 -32.73
C LEU A 239 2.57 -27.78 -33.64
N LEU A 240 3.79 -28.27 -33.35
CA LEU A 240 4.43 -29.32 -34.11
C LEU A 240 3.63 -30.63 -34.05
N ILE A 241 3.14 -31.02 -32.89
CA ILE A 241 2.28 -32.19 -32.73
C ILE A 241 0.99 -32.03 -33.53
N PHE A 242 0.34 -30.89 -33.47
CA PHE A 242 -0.86 -30.61 -34.25
C PHE A 242 -0.62 -30.73 -35.74
N LEU A 243 0.46 -30.14 -36.24
CA LEU A 243 0.83 -30.24 -37.66
C LEU A 243 1.10 -31.69 -38.09
N ALA A 244 1.77 -32.48 -37.25
CA ALA A 244 2.00 -33.90 -37.49
C ALA A 244 0.66 -34.65 -37.62
N PHE A 245 -0.30 -34.43 -36.72
CA PHE A 245 -1.63 -35.04 -36.84
C PHE A 245 -2.35 -34.66 -38.13
N VAL A 246 -2.33 -33.39 -38.51
CA VAL A 246 -2.95 -32.92 -39.76
C VAL A 246 -2.32 -33.61 -41.01
N ILE A 247 -0.99 -33.76 -41.01
CA ILE A 247 -0.29 -34.43 -42.12
C ILE A 247 -0.66 -35.91 -42.19
N ILE A 248 -0.70 -36.60 -41.03
CA ILE A 248 -1.08 -38.03 -40.95
C ILE A 248 -2.52 -38.22 -41.42
N ASP A 249 -3.44 -37.41 -40.97
CA ASP A 249 -4.85 -37.47 -41.33
C ASP A 249 -5.05 -37.26 -42.83
N ARG A 250 -4.42 -36.25 -43.43
CA ARG A 250 -4.44 -36.00 -44.89
C ARG A 250 -3.86 -37.15 -45.68
N ARG A 251 -2.79 -37.81 -45.20
CA ARG A 251 -2.22 -38.98 -45.87
C ARG A 251 -3.16 -40.18 -45.85
N LYS A 252 -3.79 -40.47 -44.71
CA LYS A 252 -4.79 -41.54 -44.57
C LYS A 252 -6.00 -41.31 -45.47
N SER A 253 -6.52 -40.09 -45.52
CA SER A 253 -7.66 -39.73 -46.36
C SER A 253 -7.37 -39.88 -47.87
N LYS A 254 -6.10 -39.67 -48.30
CA LYS A 254 -5.68 -39.92 -49.71
C LYS A 254 -5.44 -41.38 -50.01
N ALA A 255 -5.11 -42.22 -49.05
CA ALA A 255 -4.87 -43.66 -49.24
C ALA A 255 -6.19 -44.47 -49.24
N SER A 256 -7.31 -43.87 -48.79
CA SER A 256 -8.64 -44.47 -48.75
C SER A 256 -9.55 -44.13 -49.96
N LYS A 257 -9.01 -43.40 -50.93
CA LYS A 257 -9.63 -43.12 -52.23
C LYS A 257 -8.86 -43.87 -53.33
#